data_135ddc8318e2f452207b92909eb57f62
#
_entry.id   135ddc8318e2f452207b92909eb57f62
#
_cell.length_a   1.000
_cell.length_b   1.000
_cell.length_c   1.000
_cell.angle_alpha   90.00
_cell.angle_beta   90.00
_cell.angle_gamma   90.00
#
_symmetry.space_group_name_H-M   'P 1'
#
loop_
_entity.id
_entity.type
_entity.pdbx_description
1 polymer ?
#
loop_
_entity_poly.entity_id
_entity_poly.type
_entity_poly.pdbx_seq_one_letter_code
_entity_poly.pdbx_strand_id
1 'polypeptide(L)'
;MNPCIAIIDQNTLSTITLRSILWDLYNKVEVFTYGTMDSFIRDSNRHFIHFFVSADIIFTHVDEFELLKGQTTVLSAGPDRRFESAGFKVLDISLPEQELMGKLLHIQLVSRYEPQQTESMRSRRNIGNDLSAREKEVLIMIVKGHTNKEMASKLSISLTTVIFHRNNICEKLGTRSIGRMTIYAVLSGLVEINDI
;
A
#
# COMPACT_ATOMS: atom_id res chain seq x y z
N MET A 1 -3.68 -4.39 -16.79
CA MET A 1 -2.48 -4.66 -15.98
C MET A 1 -2.88 -5.62 -14.89
N ASN A 2 -2.14 -6.69 -14.68
CA ASN A 2 -2.42 -7.61 -13.57
C ASN A 2 -2.09 -6.91 -12.24
N PRO A 3 -2.85 -7.18 -11.18
CA PRO A 3 -2.54 -6.65 -9.85
C PRO A 3 -1.23 -7.23 -9.34
N CYS A 4 -0.37 -6.39 -8.74
CA CYS A 4 0.93 -6.79 -8.23
C CYS A 4 0.92 -6.89 -6.71
N ILE A 5 1.58 -7.91 -6.17
CA ILE A 5 1.85 -8.09 -4.74
C ILE A 5 3.36 -8.03 -4.52
N ALA A 6 3.78 -7.31 -3.48
CA ALA A 6 5.17 -7.30 -3.03
C ALA A 6 5.35 -8.22 -1.81
N ILE A 7 6.40 -9.03 -1.81
CA ILE A 7 6.91 -9.73 -0.63
C ILE A 7 8.27 -9.14 -0.31
N ILE A 8 8.43 -8.55 0.88
CA ILE A 8 9.66 -7.91 1.33
C ILE A 8 10.15 -8.67 2.57
N ASP A 9 11.08 -9.59 2.37
CA ASP A 9 11.61 -10.46 3.42
C ASP A 9 13.02 -10.94 3.06
N GLN A 10 13.93 -10.88 4.02
CA GLN A 10 15.31 -11.36 3.87
C GLN A 10 15.40 -12.90 3.79
N ASN A 11 14.38 -13.60 4.27
CA ASN A 11 14.33 -15.07 4.25
C ASN A 11 13.89 -15.58 2.87
N THR A 12 14.87 -16.02 2.06
CA THR A 12 14.64 -16.51 0.70
C THR A 12 13.67 -17.70 0.65
N LEU A 13 13.73 -18.64 1.60
CA LEU A 13 12.82 -19.78 1.64
C LEU A 13 11.38 -19.34 1.90
N SER A 14 11.18 -18.42 2.84
CA SER A 14 9.89 -17.81 3.13
C SER A 14 9.32 -17.13 1.87
N THR A 15 10.12 -16.32 1.19
CA THR A 15 9.67 -15.60 -0.03
C THR A 15 9.32 -16.53 -1.17
N ILE A 16 10.12 -17.57 -1.43
CA ILE A 16 9.85 -18.57 -2.48
C ILE A 16 8.55 -19.31 -2.18
N THR A 17 8.39 -19.77 -0.94
CA THR A 17 7.20 -20.54 -0.53
C THR A 17 5.95 -19.68 -0.60
N LEU A 18 5.98 -18.48 -0.01
CA LEU A 18 4.83 -17.58 -0.01
C LEU A 18 4.44 -17.16 -1.43
N ARG A 19 5.45 -16.88 -2.31
CA ARG A 19 5.19 -16.57 -3.71
C ARG A 19 4.48 -17.72 -4.42
N SER A 20 4.91 -18.98 -4.21
CA SER A 20 4.28 -20.16 -4.81
C SER A 20 2.83 -20.30 -4.33
N ILE A 21 2.59 -20.18 -3.03
CA ILE A 21 1.25 -20.25 -2.44
C ILE A 21 0.33 -19.15 -3.01
N LEU A 22 0.82 -17.92 -3.07
CA LEU A 22 0.03 -16.79 -3.60
C LEU A 22 -0.27 -16.97 -5.09
N TRP A 23 0.67 -17.52 -5.86
CA TRP A 23 0.45 -17.84 -7.27
C TRP A 23 -0.64 -18.89 -7.46
N ASP A 24 -0.63 -19.95 -6.64
CA ASP A 24 -1.63 -21.02 -6.70
C ASP A 24 -3.02 -20.53 -6.26
N LEU A 25 -3.08 -19.63 -5.27
CA LEU A 25 -4.34 -19.07 -4.75
C LEU A 25 -4.95 -18.02 -5.67
N TYR A 26 -4.12 -17.25 -6.38
CA TYR A 26 -4.57 -16.06 -7.13
C TYR A 26 -4.05 -16.04 -8.57
N ASN A 27 -4.70 -16.77 -9.46
CA ASN A 27 -4.31 -16.99 -10.87
C ASN A 27 -4.07 -15.73 -11.74
N LYS A 28 -4.36 -14.52 -11.25
CA LYS A 28 -4.24 -13.26 -12.01
C LYS A 28 -3.35 -12.23 -11.33
N VAL A 29 -2.56 -12.64 -10.35
CA VAL A 29 -1.73 -11.73 -9.57
C VAL A 29 -0.25 -11.96 -9.91
N GLU A 30 0.49 -10.88 -10.12
CA GLU A 30 1.95 -10.93 -10.24
C GLU A 30 2.59 -10.73 -8.87
N VAL A 31 3.47 -11.64 -8.45
CA VAL A 31 4.12 -11.59 -7.14
C VAL A 31 5.60 -11.30 -7.30
N PHE A 32 6.05 -10.19 -6.73
CA PHE A 32 7.43 -9.74 -6.73
C PHE A 32 8.06 -9.92 -5.35
N THR A 33 9.33 -10.32 -5.30
CA THR A 33 10.04 -10.60 -4.04
C THR A 33 11.27 -9.71 -3.92
N TYR A 34 11.46 -9.12 -2.75
CA TYR A 34 12.56 -8.21 -2.43
C TYR A 34 13.19 -8.64 -1.11
N GLY A 35 14.53 -8.75 -1.07
CA GLY A 35 15.26 -9.11 0.15
C GLY A 35 15.48 -7.93 1.09
N THR A 36 15.37 -6.70 0.62
CA THR A 36 15.59 -5.47 1.40
C THR A 36 14.65 -4.36 0.96
N MET A 37 14.45 -3.38 1.83
CA MET A 37 13.67 -2.18 1.51
C MET A 37 14.31 -1.40 0.35
N ASP A 38 15.64 -1.29 0.30
CA ASP A 38 16.37 -0.62 -0.80
C ASP A 38 16.11 -1.28 -2.16
N SER A 39 16.05 -2.62 -2.21
CA SER A 39 15.76 -3.34 -3.46
C SER A 39 14.33 -3.13 -3.92
N PHE A 40 13.39 -3.02 -2.99
CA PHE A 40 12.01 -2.69 -3.26
C PHE A 40 11.85 -1.25 -3.79
N ILE A 41 12.48 -0.27 -3.13
CA ILE A 41 12.42 1.14 -3.53
C ILE A 41 12.98 1.35 -4.95
N ARG A 42 14.02 0.63 -5.35
CA ARG A 42 14.60 0.73 -6.71
C ARG A 42 13.67 0.21 -7.81
N ASP A 43 12.74 -0.69 -7.49
CA ASP A 43 11.74 -1.24 -8.44
C ASP A 43 10.37 -0.58 -8.27
N SER A 44 10.34 0.73 -8.00
CA SER A 44 9.14 1.48 -7.62
C SER A 44 8.13 1.74 -8.76
N ASN A 45 8.40 1.25 -9.99
CA ASN A 45 7.55 1.49 -11.17
C ASN A 45 6.25 0.66 -11.19
N ARG A 46 5.95 -0.08 -10.13
CA ARG A 46 4.81 -1.00 -10.08
C ARG A 46 3.76 -0.52 -9.08
N HIS A 47 2.50 -0.66 -9.46
CA HIS A 47 1.40 -0.44 -8.52
C HIS A 47 1.10 -1.73 -7.75
N PHE A 48 1.49 -1.77 -6.49
CA PHE A 48 1.21 -2.90 -5.60
C PHE A 48 -0.14 -2.72 -4.90
N ILE A 49 -0.95 -3.77 -4.95
CA ILE A 49 -2.24 -3.80 -4.24
C ILE A 49 -2.12 -4.33 -2.81
N HIS A 50 -1.05 -5.06 -2.53
CA HIS A 50 -0.78 -5.62 -1.20
C HIS A 50 0.71 -5.86 -0.96
N PHE A 51 1.12 -5.77 0.30
CA PHE A 51 2.48 -5.97 0.77
C PHE A 51 2.51 -7.05 1.85
N PHE A 52 3.36 -8.05 1.67
CA PHE A 52 3.76 -8.97 2.73
C PHE A 52 5.17 -8.59 3.16
N VAL A 53 5.34 -8.19 4.41
CA VAL A 53 6.61 -7.63 4.88
C VAL A 53 7.03 -8.33 6.16
N SER A 54 8.30 -8.76 6.26
CA SER A 54 8.82 -9.38 7.48
C SER A 54 8.77 -8.40 8.65
N ALA A 55 8.55 -8.91 9.86
CA ALA A 55 8.48 -8.13 11.08
C ALA A 55 9.71 -7.26 11.31
N ASP A 56 10.91 -7.76 10.97
CA ASP A 56 12.17 -7.04 11.12
C ASP A 56 12.25 -5.81 10.21
N ILE A 57 11.77 -5.93 8.97
CA ILE A 57 11.72 -4.80 8.04
C ILE A 57 10.69 -3.77 8.49
N ILE A 58 9.50 -4.19 8.90
CA ILE A 58 8.50 -3.27 9.47
C ILE A 58 9.03 -2.56 10.69
N PHE A 59 9.75 -3.26 11.58
CA PHE A 59 10.29 -2.66 12.80
C PHE A 59 11.27 -1.52 12.52
N THR A 60 12.06 -1.64 11.46
CA THR A 60 13.05 -0.62 11.04
C THR A 60 12.45 0.47 10.14
N HIS A 61 11.32 0.20 9.47
CA HIS A 61 10.68 1.06 8.47
C HIS A 61 9.19 1.29 8.76
N VAL A 62 8.82 1.38 10.05
CA VAL A 62 7.40 1.48 10.46
C VAL A 62 6.71 2.72 9.87
N ASP A 63 7.44 3.83 9.77
CA ASP A 63 6.90 5.10 9.27
C ASP A 63 6.48 5.01 7.80
N GLU A 64 7.22 4.24 7.00
CA GLU A 64 6.96 4.03 5.58
C GLU A 64 5.68 3.21 5.37
N PHE A 65 5.44 2.21 6.21
CA PHE A 65 4.27 1.34 6.12
C PHE A 65 3.07 1.84 6.93
N GLU A 66 3.22 2.87 7.76
CA GLU A 66 2.11 3.39 8.56
C GLU A 66 0.91 3.82 7.70
N LEU A 67 1.18 4.44 6.56
CA LEU A 67 0.16 4.88 5.61
C LEU A 67 -0.42 3.73 4.76
N LEU A 68 0.25 2.59 4.75
CA LEU A 68 -0.11 1.41 3.96
C LEU A 68 -0.64 0.24 4.83
N LYS A 69 -0.94 0.48 6.12
CA LYS A 69 -1.38 -0.56 7.07
C LYS A 69 -2.52 -1.44 6.53
N GLY A 70 -3.49 -0.82 5.86
CA GLY A 70 -4.63 -1.53 5.27
C GLY A 70 -4.25 -2.51 4.16
N GLN A 71 -3.13 -2.26 3.50
CA GLN A 71 -2.60 -3.06 2.39
C GLN A 71 -1.35 -3.87 2.80
N THR A 72 -0.94 -3.82 4.07
CA THR A 72 0.24 -4.50 4.57
C THR A 72 -0.13 -5.62 5.52
N THR A 73 0.44 -6.79 5.28
CA THR A 73 0.42 -7.93 6.20
C THR A 73 1.85 -8.19 6.68
N VAL A 74 2.05 -8.10 7.99
CA VAL A 74 3.34 -8.39 8.64
C VAL A 74 3.52 -9.88 8.78
N LEU A 75 4.64 -10.41 8.29
CA LEU A 75 5.06 -11.80 8.47
C LEU A 75 5.82 -11.91 9.79
N SER A 76 5.32 -12.71 10.74
CA SER A 76 5.91 -12.89 12.06
C SER A 76 6.06 -14.36 12.38
N ALA A 77 7.16 -14.74 13.03
CA ALA A 77 7.36 -16.09 13.56
C ALA A 77 6.74 -16.17 14.97
N GLY A 78 5.42 -16.30 15.02
CA GLY A 78 4.62 -16.31 16.25
C GLY A 78 3.63 -15.14 16.30
N PRO A 79 2.69 -15.16 17.27
CA PRO A 79 1.71 -14.09 17.45
C PRO A 79 2.41 -12.81 17.92
N ASP A 80 2.27 -11.73 17.16
CA ASP A 80 2.87 -10.44 17.49
C ASP A 80 1.82 -9.35 17.71
N ARG A 81 1.40 -9.20 18.98
CA ARG A 81 0.40 -8.20 19.40
C ARG A 81 0.85 -6.76 19.20
N ARG A 82 2.16 -6.48 19.09
CA ARG A 82 2.68 -5.12 18.90
C ARG A 82 2.22 -4.55 17.57
N PHE A 83 2.35 -5.33 16.49
CA PHE A 83 1.90 -4.93 15.17
C PHE A 83 0.38 -4.89 15.05
N GLU A 84 -0.34 -5.85 15.68
CA GLU A 84 -1.80 -5.83 15.74
C GLU A 84 -2.32 -4.58 16.45
N SER A 85 -1.73 -4.22 17.60
CA SER A 85 -2.08 -3.00 18.35
C SER A 85 -1.74 -1.72 17.57
N ALA A 86 -0.72 -1.77 16.71
CA ALA A 86 -0.37 -0.69 15.79
C ALA A 86 -1.30 -0.61 14.57
N GLY A 87 -2.25 -1.55 14.40
CA GLY A 87 -3.24 -1.57 13.32
C GLY A 87 -2.79 -2.29 12.05
N PHE A 88 -1.70 -3.07 12.10
CA PHE A 88 -1.30 -3.94 11.00
C PHE A 88 -2.03 -5.27 11.04
N LYS A 89 -2.23 -5.88 9.88
CA LYS A 89 -2.57 -7.30 9.79
C LYS A 89 -1.32 -8.12 10.06
N VAL A 90 -1.42 -9.16 10.87
CA VAL A 90 -0.30 -10.06 11.19
C VAL A 90 -0.60 -11.47 10.69
N LEU A 91 0.35 -12.05 9.97
CA LEU A 91 0.34 -13.44 9.56
C LEU A 91 1.45 -14.18 10.32
N ASP A 92 1.07 -15.04 11.23
CA ASP A 92 1.99 -15.93 11.94
C ASP A 92 2.41 -17.07 10.99
N ILE A 93 3.66 -17.02 10.53
CA ILE A 93 4.23 -18.01 9.62
C ILE A 93 4.70 -19.28 10.32
N SER A 94 4.63 -19.36 11.66
CA SER A 94 4.94 -20.56 12.44
C SER A 94 3.74 -21.49 12.64
N LEU A 95 2.56 -21.08 12.18
CA LEU A 95 1.33 -21.88 12.27
C LEU A 95 1.42 -23.16 11.44
N PRO A 96 0.70 -24.22 11.85
CA PRO A 96 0.50 -25.40 11.03
C PRO A 96 -0.07 -25.03 9.65
N GLU A 97 0.32 -25.80 8.63
CA GLU A 97 -0.03 -25.54 7.21
C GLU A 97 -1.52 -25.23 6.99
N GLN A 98 -2.41 -26.03 7.59
CA GLN A 98 -3.87 -25.86 7.42
C GLN A 98 -4.37 -24.53 7.95
N GLU A 99 -3.85 -24.09 9.12
CA GLU A 99 -4.22 -22.81 9.71
C GLU A 99 -3.64 -21.64 8.95
N LEU A 100 -2.39 -21.76 8.50
CA LEU A 100 -1.71 -20.75 7.70
C LEU A 100 -2.45 -20.52 6.37
N MET A 101 -2.82 -21.61 5.68
CA MET A 101 -3.60 -21.55 4.44
C MET A 101 -4.97 -20.92 4.67
N GLY A 102 -5.65 -21.28 5.76
CA GLY A 102 -6.92 -20.66 6.15
C GLY A 102 -6.79 -19.15 6.33
N LYS A 103 -5.76 -18.69 7.04
CA LYS A 103 -5.51 -17.25 7.22
C LYS A 103 -5.16 -16.54 5.91
N LEU A 104 -4.35 -17.15 5.04
CA LEU A 104 -4.02 -16.59 3.73
C LEU A 104 -5.27 -16.41 2.84
N LEU A 105 -6.18 -17.37 2.84
CA LEU A 105 -7.46 -17.26 2.11
C LEU A 105 -8.36 -16.13 2.63
N HIS A 106 -8.27 -15.81 3.92
CA HIS A 106 -9.02 -14.70 4.53
C HIS A 106 -8.37 -13.33 4.33
N ILE A 107 -7.11 -13.27 3.88
CA ILE A 107 -6.49 -12.00 3.50
C ILE A 107 -7.16 -11.53 2.22
N GLN A 108 -8.05 -10.54 2.34
CA GLN A 108 -8.75 -9.94 1.20
C GLN A 108 -7.78 -9.13 0.33
N LEU A 109 -7.01 -9.83 -0.52
CA LEU A 109 -6.11 -9.21 -1.48
C LEU A 109 -6.87 -8.56 -2.65
N VAL A 110 -8.05 -9.06 -2.96
CA VAL A 110 -8.77 -8.83 -4.22
C VAL A 110 -10.07 -8.05 -4.03
N SER A 111 -10.43 -7.60 -2.82
CA SER A 111 -11.69 -6.87 -2.58
C SER A 111 -11.89 -5.61 -3.45
N ARG A 112 -10.92 -5.27 -4.29
CA ARG A 112 -10.95 -4.05 -5.14
C ARG A 112 -10.71 -4.31 -6.64
N TYR A 113 -10.57 -5.56 -7.07
CA TYR A 113 -10.25 -5.88 -8.47
C TYR A 113 -11.35 -6.65 -9.20
N GLU A 114 -12.63 -6.34 -8.93
CA GLU A 114 -13.69 -6.69 -9.88
C GLU A 114 -13.96 -5.51 -10.80
N PRO A 115 -13.81 -5.71 -12.15
CA PRO A 115 -14.25 -4.69 -13.09
C PRO A 115 -15.77 -4.62 -13.09
N GLN A 116 -16.29 -3.51 -12.63
CA GLN A 116 -17.62 -2.98 -12.90
C GLN A 116 -18.81 -3.96 -12.86
N GLN A 117 -19.49 -4.00 -11.73
CA GLN A 117 -20.97 -4.02 -11.74
C GLN A 117 -21.51 -3.39 -10.45
N THR A 118 -22.39 -2.41 -10.64
CA THR A 118 -23.25 -1.70 -9.69
C THR A 118 -22.61 -0.62 -8.79
N GLU A 119 -22.67 0.63 -9.30
CA GLU A 119 -22.37 1.87 -8.56
C GLU A 119 -23.28 2.16 -7.34
N SER A 120 -24.38 1.43 -7.16
CA SER A 120 -25.39 1.77 -6.14
C SER A 120 -25.15 1.21 -4.73
N MET A 121 -24.16 0.33 -4.51
CA MET A 121 -23.84 -0.22 -3.18
C MET A 121 -22.48 0.23 -2.60
N ARG A 122 -21.71 1.06 -3.30
CA ARG A 122 -20.39 1.54 -2.87
C ARG A 122 -20.44 2.67 -1.84
N SER A 123 -21.57 3.35 -1.65
CA SER A 123 -21.66 4.53 -0.77
C SER A 123 -21.67 4.25 0.73
N ARG A 124 -21.69 2.99 1.19
CA ARG A 124 -21.82 2.67 2.63
C ARG A 124 -20.66 1.88 3.26
N ARG A 125 -19.57 1.56 2.53
CA ARG A 125 -18.43 0.77 3.08
C ARG A 125 -17.05 1.41 2.95
N ASN A 126 -16.92 2.63 2.43
CA ASN A 126 -15.65 3.35 2.36
C ASN A 126 -15.49 4.31 3.55
N ILE A 127 -15.30 3.76 4.73
CA ILE A 127 -14.63 4.42 5.84
C ILE A 127 -13.22 3.84 5.88
N GLY A 128 -12.33 4.33 5.03
CA GLY A 128 -10.93 3.92 4.98
C GLY A 128 -10.17 4.70 3.92
N ASN A 129 -9.28 5.49 4.30
CA ASN A 129 -8.09 6.19 3.82
C ASN A 129 -7.72 6.19 2.31
N ASP A 130 -8.57 5.79 1.37
CA ASP A 130 -8.24 5.83 -0.05
C ASP A 130 -8.38 7.23 -0.62
N LEU A 131 -7.31 7.69 -1.24
CA LEU A 131 -7.32 8.93 -2.01
C LEU A 131 -8.20 8.76 -3.26
N SER A 132 -9.10 9.70 -3.49
CA SER A 132 -9.85 9.79 -4.74
C SER A 132 -8.90 10.06 -5.93
N ALA A 133 -9.35 9.83 -7.17
CA ALA A 133 -8.57 10.14 -8.36
C ALA A 133 -8.01 11.57 -8.32
N ARG A 134 -8.84 12.54 -7.91
CA ARG A 134 -8.47 13.95 -7.82
C ARG A 134 -7.45 14.22 -6.70
N GLU A 135 -7.57 13.56 -5.56
CA GLU A 135 -6.60 13.67 -4.47
C GLU A 135 -5.25 13.05 -4.86
N LYS A 136 -5.24 11.96 -5.64
CA LYS A 136 -4.01 11.38 -6.20
C LYS A 136 -3.30 12.35 -7.14
N GLU A 137 -4.03 13.01 -8.06
CA GLU A 137 -3.46 14.04 -8.93
C GLU A 137 -2.84 15.18 -8.12
N VAL A 138 -3.55 15.67 -7.10
CA VAL A 138 -3.05 16.73 -6.22
C VAL A 138 -1.82 16.24 -5.43
N LEU A 139 -1.83 15.01 -4.91
CA LEU A 139 -0.69 14.42 -4.20
C LEU A 139 0.57 14.33 -5.08
N ILE A 140 0.43 13.85 -6.32
CA ILE A 140 1.54 13.80 -7.29
C ILE A 140 2.16 15.19 -7.48
N MET A 141 1.34 16.21 -7.59
CA MET A 141 1.83 17.58 -7.77
C MET A 141 2.48 18.16 -6.51
N ILE A 142 1.98 17.80 -5.30
CA ILE A 142 2.61 18.16 -4.02
C ILE A 142 4.02 17.58 -3.96
N VAL A 143 4.15 16.29 -4.27
CA VAL A 143 5.41 15.56 -4.22
C VAL A 143 6.41 16.09 -5.25
N LYS A 144 5.94 16.51 -6.44
CA LYS A 144 6.74 17.18 -7.48
C LYS A 144 7.06 18.65 -7.17
N GLY A 145 6.74 19.13 -5.97
CA GLY A 145 7.10 20.46 -5.51
C GLY A 145 6.24 21.62 -6.03
N HIS A 146 5.07 21.34 -6.62
CA HIS A 146 4.21 22.40 -7.15
C HIS A 146 3.56 23.22 -6.04
N THR A 147 3.50 24.52 -6.23
CA THR A 147 2.76 25.46 -5.36
C THR A 147 1.24 25.29 -5.55
N ASN A 148 0.46 25.72 -4.56
CA ASN A 148 -1.01 25.68 -4.67
C ASN A 148 -1.55 26.45 -5.88
N LYS A 149 -0.88 27.56 -6.28
CA LYS A 149 -1.28 28.35 -7.45
C LYS A 149 -1.04 27.59 -8.76
N GLU A 150 0.12 26.92 -8.87
CA GLU A 150 0.44 26.09 -10.04
C GLU A 150 -0.50 24.90 -10.16
N MET A 151 -0.81 24.25 -9.04
CA MET A 151 -1.79 23.15 -8.99
C MET A 151 -3.17 23.64 -9.43
N ALA A 152 -3.64 24.78 -8.95
CA ALA A 152 -4.91 25.37 -9.33
C ALA A 152 -4.99 25.64 -10.83
N SER A 153 -3.92 26.21 -11.39
CA SER A 153 -3.81 26.48 -12.84
C SER A 153 -3.79 25.20 -13.67
N LYS A 154 -2.90 24.26 -13.34
CA LYS A 154 -2.72 23.00 -14.10
C LYS A 154 -3.95 22.08 -14.04
N LEU A 155 -4.65 22.08 -12.91
CA LEU A 155 -5.84 21.26 -12.70
C LEU A 155 -7.15 21.98 -13.08
N SER A 156 -7.08 23.25 -13.51
CA SER A 156 -8.25 24.08 -13.87
C SER A 156 -9.29 24.16 -12.73
N ILE A 157 -8.84 24.34 -11.49
CA ILE A 157 -9.69 24.48 -10.29
C ILE A 157 -9.28 25.69 -9.48
N SER A 158 -10.16 26.10 -8.53
CA SER A 158 -9.86 27.24 -7.67
C SER A 158 -8.74 26.91 -6.66
N LEU A 159 -8.03 27.94 -6.20
CA LEU A 159 -7.05 27.82 -5.13
C LEU A 159 -7.66 27.20 -3.85
N THR A 160 -8.89 27.59 -3.53
CA THR A 160 -9.64 27.05 -2.38
C THR A 160 -9.89 25.55 -2.54
N THR A 161 -10.21 25.10 -3.75
CA THR A 161 -10.41 23.66 -4.06
C THR A 161 -9.11 22.87 -3.90
N VAL A 162 -7.97 23.42 -4.29
CA VAL A 162 -6.65 22.79 -4.04
C VAL A 162 -6.40 22.62 -2.55
N ILE A 163 -6.64 23.70 -1.75
CA ILE A 163 -6.47 23.66 -0.29
C ILE A 163 -7.40 22.61 0.33
N PHE A 164 -8.64 22.52 -0.13
CA PHE A 164 -9.59 21.49 0.31
C PHE A 164 -9.06 20.08 0.05
N HIS A 165 -8.60 19.79 -1.17
CA HIS A 165 -8.01 18.48 -1.48
C HIS A 165 -6.76 18.17 -0.66
N ARG A 166 -5.87 19.16 -0.44
CA ARG A 166 -4.69 18.99 0.43
C ARG A 166 -5.08 18.62 1.86
N ASN A 167 -6.09 19.28 2.43
CA ASN A 167 -6.57 18.97 3.77
C ASN A 167 -7.14 17.54 3.84
N ASN A 168 -7.93 17.14 2.86
CA ASN A 168 -8.47 15.79 2.77
C ASN A 168 -7.35 14.73 2.64
N ILE A 169 -6.31 15.02 1.83
CA ILE A 169 -5.13 14.14 1.72
C ILE A 169 -4.44 14.03 3.09
N CYS A 170 -4.19 15.14 3.77
CA CYS A 170 -3.59 15.15 5.10
C CYS A 170 -4.40 14.33 6.11
N GLU A 171 -5.72 14.46 6.08
CA GLU A 171 -6.63 13.75 6.97
C GLU A 171 -6.61 12.24 6.67
N LYS A 172 -6.75 11.87 5.40
CA LYS A 172 -6.76 10.48 4.95
C LYS A 172 -5.43 9.76 5.16
N LEU A 173 -4.30 10.46 4.97
CA LEU A 173 -2.97 9.92 5.18
C LEU A 173 -2.46 10.08 6.63
N GLY A 174 -3.21 10.76 7.49
CA GLY A 174 -2.81 10.99 8.89
C GLY A 174 -1.52 11.81 9.04
N THR A 175 -1.09 12.55 8.00
CA THR A 175 0.18 13.28 8.01
C THR A 175 0.10 14.60 7.24
N ARG A 176 0.88 15.60 7.69
CA ARG A 176 1.14 16.85 6.97
C ARG A 176 2.57 16.94 6.42
N SER A 177 3.40 15.93 6.68
CA SER A 177 4.78 15.88 6.22
C SER A 177 4.83 15.56 4.73
N ILE A 178 5.47 16.42 3.94
CA ILE A 178 5.68 16.21 2.50
C ILE A 178 6.53 14.95 2.29
N GLY A 179 7.57 14.73 3.11
CA GLY A 179 8.40 13.53 3.03
C GLY A 179 7.61 12.23 3.18
N ARG A 180 6.68 12.16 4.15
CA ARG A 180 5.78 11.00 4.30
C ARG A 180 4.81 10.85 3.12
N MET A 181 4.30 11.96 2.60
CA MET A 181 3.46 11.96 1.38
C MET A 181 4.23 11.46 0.17
N THR A 182 5.52 11.85 0.05
CA THR A 182 6.43 11.36 -1.00
C THR A 182 6.63 9.86 -0.91
N ILE A 183 6.94 9.34 0.28
CA ILE A 183 7.10 7.90 0.53
C ILE A 183 5.80 7.16 0.14
N TYR A 184 4.64 7.65 0.59
CA TYR A 184 3.36 7.06 0.22
C TYR A 184 3.15 7.05 -1.31
N ALA A 185 3.42 8.17 -2.00
CA ALA A 185 3.23 8.29 -3.44
C ALA A 185 4.13 7.31 -4.22
N VAL A 186 5.39 7.13 -3.78
CA VAL A 186 6.33 6.17 -4.37
C VAL A 186 5.86 4.74 -4.11
N LEU A 187 5.59 4.37 -2.85
CA LEU A 187 5.15 3.03 -2.48
C LEU A 187 3.81 2.62 -3.12
N SER A 188 2.94 3.60 -3.37
CA SER A 188 1.66 3.39 -4.06
C SER A 188 1.78 3.43 -5.60
N GLY A 189 2.99 3.58 -6.15
CA GLY A 189 3.24 3.66 -7.58
C GLY A 189 2.64 4.88 -8.26
N LEU A 190 2.39 5.96 -7.50
CA LEU A 190 1.84 7.21 -8.05
C LEU A 190 2.92 8.09 -8.67
N VAL A 191 4.18 7.96 -8.22
CA VAL A 191 5.33 8.73 -8.68
C VAL A 191 6.56 7.83 -8.67
N GLU A 192 7.44 7.99 -9.65
CA GLU A 192 8.76 7.35 -9.65
C GLU A 192 9.76 8.17 -8.83
N ILE A 193 10.73 7.49 -8.19
CA ILE A 193 11.78 8.19 -7.41
C ILE A 193 12.55 9.20 -8.28
N ASN A 194 12.76 8.89 -9.56
CA ASN A 194 13.48 9.75 -10.49
C ASN A 194 12.68 10.99 -10.95
N ASP A 195 11.40 11.06 -10.59
CA ASP A 195 10.49 12.15 -10.95
C ASP A 195 10.32 13.23 -9.86
N ILE A 196 11.06 13.08 -8.75
CA ILE A 196 10.94 13.92 -7.52
C ILE A 196 12.15 14.81 -7.33
#